data_9dcb9a11d0c451d8ec1945418b221fe8
#
_entry.id   9dcb9a11d0c451d8ec1945418b221fe8
#
_cell.length_a   1.000
_cell.length_b   1.000
_cell.length_c   1.000
_cell.angle_alpha   90.00
_cell.angle_beta   90.00
_cell.angle_gamma   90.00
#
_symmetry.space_group_name_H-M   'P 1'
#
loop_
_entity.id
_entity.type
_entity.pdbx_description
1 polymer ?
#
loop_
_entity_poly.entity_id
_entity_poly.type
_entity_poly.pdbx_seq_one_letter_code
_entity_poly.pdbx_strand_id
1 'polypeptide(L)' 'MAYKDSLKPWAVARQSPNLGWIIIARYKSRPDADGHMLLLRQRVPNIEFKLVFDLPERKE' A
#
# COMPACT_ATOMS: atom_id res chain seq x y z
N MET A 1 -17.29 4.02 15.65
CA MET A 1 -16.74 3.44 14.61
C MET A 1 -15.98 2.23 14.96
N ALA A 2 -16.12 1.26 14.26
CA ALA A 2 -15.47 0.04 14.57
C ALA A 2 -14.00 0.10 14.21
N TYR A 3 -13.19 -0.37 15.11
CA TYR A 3 -11.77 -0.43 14.85
C TYR A 3 -11.47 -1.23 13.59
N LYS A 4 -12.18 -2.34 13.38
CA LYS A 4 -11.95 -3.16 12.22
C LYS A 4 -12.22 -2.46 10.92
N ASP A 5 -13.13 -1.52 10.92
CA ASP A 5 -13.47 -0.83 9.69
C ASP A 5 -12.34 0.05 9.19
N SER A 6 -11.46 0.43 10.08
CA SER A 6 -10.37 1.27 9.66
C SER A 6 -9.09 0.49 9.39
N LEU A 7 -9.14 -0.84 9.52
CA LEU A 7 -7.96 -1.63 9.24
C LEU A 7 -7.78 -1.77 7.75
N LYS A 8 -6.64 -1.37 7.27
CA LYS A 8 -6.30 -1.50 5.87
C LYS A 8 -4.91 -2.11 5.77
N PRO A 9 -4.83 -3.43 5.86
CA PRO A 9 -3.52 -4.09 5.94
C PRO A 9 -2.78 -4.15 4.62
N TRP A 10 -3.49 -3.99 3.51
CA TRP A 10 -2.82 -4.06 2.22
C TRP A 10 -2.36 -2.68 1.84
N ALA A 11 -1.08 -2.54 1.57
CA ALA A 11 -0.51 -1.25 1.27
C ALA A 11 0.28 -1.29 -0.02
N VAL A 12 0.28 -0.19 -0.72
CA VAL A 12 1.10 -0.04 -1.91
C VAL A 12 2.25 0.89 -1.55
N ALA A 13 3.46 0.43 -1.81
CA ALA A 13 4.65 1.21 -1.55
C ALA A 13 5.34 1.56 -2.85
N ARG A 14 5.96 2.73 -2.87
CA ARG A 14 6.76 3.12 -4.02
C ARG A 14 8.18 3.28 -3.57
N GLN A 15 9.12 3.09 -4.47
CA GLN A 15 10.51 3.26 -4.15
C GLN A 15 10.93 4.70 -4.36
N SER A 16 11.63 5.23 -3.37
CA SER A 16 12.17 6.57 -3.44
C SER A 16 13.69 6.49 -3.42
N PRO A 17 14.37 7.26 -4.24
CA PRO A 17 15.83 7.19 -4.26
C PRO A 17 16.46 7.59 -2.93
N ASN A 18 15.80 8.45 -2.18
CA ASN A 18 16.38 8.93 -0.93
C ASN A 18 15.83 8.25 0.29
N LEU A 19 14.60 7.81 0.25
CA LEU A 19 13.93 7.32 1.44
C LEU A 19 13.64 5.83 1.42
N GLY A 20 13.95 5.17 0.33
CA GLY A 20 13.64 3.75 0.20
C GLY A 20 12.18 3.56 -0.13
N TRP A 21 11.54 2.61 0.54
CA TRP A 21 10.15 2.31 0.24
C TRP A 21 9.22 3.15 1.10
N ILE A 22 8.27 3.80 0.46
CA ILE A 22 7.33 4.66 1.14
C ILE A 22 5.93 4.16 0.87
N ILE A 23 5.13 4.01 1.91
CA ILE A 23 3.74 3.62 1.75
C ILE A 23 2.96 4.82 1.25
N ILE A 24 2.27 4.67 0.13
CA ILE A 24 1.53 5.78 -0.45
C ILE A 24 0.03 5.56 -0.41
N ALA A 25 -0.44 4.34 -0.17
CA ALA A 25 -1.86 4.08 -0.13
C ALA A 25 -2.11 2.80 0.64
N ARG A 26 -3.30 2.69 1.21
CA ARG A 26 -3.68 1.51 1.95
C ARG A 26 -5.07 1.09 1.54
N TYR A 27 -5.32 -0.20 1.60
CA TYR A 27 -6.59 -0.76 1.17
C TYR A 27 -7.02 -1.88 2.10
N LYS A 28 -8.30 -2.15 2.13
CA LYS A 28 -8.82 -3.20 2.97
C LYS A 28 -8.59 -4.58 2.37
N SER A 29 -8.60 -4.69 1.07
CA SER A 29 -8.46 -5.98 0.44
C SER A 29 -7.34 -5.96 -0.58
N ARG A 30 -6.82 -7.14 -0.83
CA ARG A 30 -5.73 -7.29 -1.77
C ARG A 30 -6.13 -6.91 -3.20
N PRO A 31 -7.30 -7.34 -3.70
CA PRO A 31 -7.65 -6.97 -5.07
C PRO A 31 -7.72 -5.47 -5.30
N ASP A 32 -8.18 -4.73 -4.31
CA ASP A 32 -8.24 -3.29 -4.43
C ASP A 32 -6.83 -2.69 -4.51
N ALA A 33 -5.95 -3.15 -3.65
CA ALA A 33 -4.59 -2.66 -3.64
C ALA A 33 -3.87 -3.02 -4.92
N ASP A 34 -4.06 -4.25 -5.35
CA ASP A 34 -3.40 -4.73 -6.55
C ASP A 34 -3.86 -3.96 -7.78
N GLY A 35 -5.15 -3.70 -7.87
CA GLY A 35 -5.68 -2.94 -9.00
C GLY A 35 -5.10 -1.54 -9.05
N HIS A 36 -5.02 -0.88 -7.91
CA HIS A 36 -4.47 0.46 -7.88
C HIS A 36 -2.97 0.44 -8.20
N MET A 37 -2.27 -0.58 -7.70
CA MET A 37 -0.85 -0.70 -7.99
C MET A 37 -0.60 -0.87 -9.48
N LEU A 38 -1.42 -1.68 -10.15
CA LEU A 38 -1.28 -1.86 -11.58
C LEU A 38 -1.50 -0.55 -12.32
N LEU A 39 -2.49 0.22 -11.87
CA LEU A 39 -2.75 1.49 -12.49
C LEU A 39 -1.56 2.44 -12.32
N LEU A 40 -0.99 2.46 -11.13
CA LEU A 40 0.16 3.30 -10.88
C LEU A 40 1.35 2.90 -11.72
N ARG A 41 1.54 1.61 -11.90
CA ARG A 41 2.65 1.13 -12.72
C ARG A 41 2.49 1.57 -14.16
N GLN A 42 1.27 1.63 -14.64
CA GLN A 42 1.04 2.07 -16.00
C GLN A 42 1.27 3.56 -16.15
N ARG A 43 0.90 4.32 -15.14
CA ARG A 43 1.01 5.76 -15.22
C ARG A 43 2.40 6.27 -14.95
N VAL A 44 3.12 5.58 -14.06
CA VAL A 44 4.45 6.02 -13.68
C VAL A 44 5.41 4.85 -13.81
N PRO A 45 5.79 4.51 -15.03
CA PRO A 45 6.63 3.33 -15.24
C PRO A 45 8.06 3.47 -14.74
N ASN A 46 8.49 4.68 -14.44
CA ASN A 46 9.85 4.88 -13.97
C ASN A 46 10.04 4.57 -12.51
N ILE A 47 8.97 4.39 -11.78
CA ILE A 47 9.05 4.14 -10.35
C ILE A 47 8.58 2.74 -10.06
N GLU A 48 9.24 2.09 -9.14
CA GLU A 48 8.82 0.77 -8.75
C GLU A 48 7.80 0.82 -7.65
N PHE A 49 6.80 -0.03 -7.75
CA PHE A 49 5.76 -0.15 -6.74
C PHE A 49 5.69 -1.59 -6.29
N LYS A 50 5.28 -1.80 -5.06
CA LYS A 50 5.07 -3.15 -4.58
C LYS A 50 3.90 -3.19 -3.63
N LEU A 51 3.32 -4.37 -3.50
CA LEU A 51 2.20 -4.59 -2.62
C LEU A 51 2.74 -5.25 -1.37
N VAL A 52 2.42 -4.69 -0.21
CA VAL A 52 2.87 -5.25 1.04
C VAL A 52 1.70 -5.44 1.97
N PHE A 53 1.82 -6.45 2.82
CA PHE A 53 0.81 -6.70 3.83
C PHE A 53 1.36 -6.12 5.12
N ASP A 54 0.72 -5.07 5.59
CA ASP A 54 1.24 -4.32 6.71
C ASP A 54 0.13 -4.04 7.70
N LEU A 55 -0.07 -4.94 8.64
CA LEU A 55 -1.09 -4.73 9.64
C LEU A 55 -0.65 -3.69 10.63
N PRO A 56 -1.55 -2.80 11.02
CA PRO A 56 -1.22 -1.85 12.07
C PRO A 56 -0.88 -2.60 13.35
N GLU A 57 0.17 -2.17 13.96
CA GLU A 57 0.59 -2.84 15.13
C GLU A 57 -0.32 -2.54 16.27
N ARG A 58 -0.82 -3.54 16.99
CA ARG A 58 -1.63 -3.31 18.00
C ARG A 58 -0.90 -3.49 19.15
N LYS A 59 -0.45 -2.88 19.86
CA LYS A 59 0.22 -3.09 20.87
C LYS A 59 -0.43 -3.24 21.90
N GLU A 60 -0.54 -3.90 22.39
CA GLU A 60 -1.26 -4.07 23.25
C GLU A 60 -0.93 -4.00 24.21
#